data_8007bfe96d4f3635587b6eab91b34b29
#
_entry.id   8007bfe96d4f3635587b6eab91b34b29
#
_cell.length_a   1.000
_cell.length_b   1.000
_cell.length_c   1.000
_cell.angle_alpha   90.00
_cell.angle_beta   90.00
_cell.angle_gamma   90.00
#
_symmetry.space_group_name_H-M   'P 1'
#
loop_
_entity.id
_entity.type
_entity.pdbx_description
1 polymer ?
#
loop_
_entity_poly.entity_id
_entity_poly.type
_entity_poly.pdbx_seq_one_letter_code
_entity_poly.pdbx_strand_id
1 'polypeptide(L)'
;MQTDWEGYYLDGRTAARQRATIRVMRQGLQVTRDQGVALWWPYTEIRQTQGFYAGEHVRLERGGEVPEALLVSDAGFLSCLRRMAPELATRFHDPARRRMRVTLTALAALAVIGITTAFFLWGIPALASLVAARVPVSWEERLGQAVVEAVDRQDYPVL
;
A
#
# COMPACT_ATOMS: atom_id res chain seq x y z
N MET A 1 3.78 10.63 -26.36
CA MET A 1 2.99 10.28 -25.17
C MET A 1 1.60 9.92 -25.65
N GLN A 2 1.11 8.72 -25.36
CA GLN A 2 -0.22 8.30 -25.79
C GLN A 2 -1.29 9.08 -25.04
N THR A 3 -2.17 9.75 -25.74
CA THR A 3 -3.28 10.53 -25.19
C THR A 3 -4.64 9.98 -25.61
N ASP A 4 -4.65 9.13 -26.64
CA ASP A 4 -5.83 8.52 -27.19
C ASP A 4 -5.89 7.03 -26.82
N TRP A 5 -7.06 6.61 -26.35
CA TRP A 5 -7.31 5.28 -25.80
C TRP A 5 -8.57 4.71 -26.42
N GLU A 6 -8.56 3.43 -26.75
CA GLU A 6 -9.75 2.72 -27.18
C GLU A 6 -10.53 2.18 -25.99
N GLY A 7 -11.85 2.27 -26.07
CA GLY A 7 -12.73 1.77 -25.04
C GLY A 7 -14.17 1.62 -25.53
N TYR A 8 -15.06 1.42 -24.59
CA TYR A 8 -16.48 1.29 -24.85
C TYR A 8 -17.25 2.33 -24.06
N TYR A 9 -18.18 2.98 -24.73
CA TYR A 9 -19.16 3.87 -24.14
C TYR A 9 -20.48 3.13 -23.92
N LEU A 10 -21.09 3.32 -22.77
CA LEU A 10 -22.41 2.86 -22.40
C LEU A 10 -23.28 4.08 -22.05
N ASP A 11 -24.45 4.15 -22.65
CA ASP A 11 -25.38 5.28 -22.47
C ASP A 11 -26.23 5.17 -21.20
N GLY A 12 -26.08 4.11 -20.41
CA GLY A 12 -26.84 3.83 -19.20
C GLY A 12 -28.30 3.40 -19.47
N ARG A 13 -28.80 3.58 -20.67
CA ARG A 13 -30.21 3.27 -21.05
C ARG A 13 -30.34 1.91 -21.72
N THR A 14 -29.32 1.54 -22.46
CA THR A 14 -29.26 0.27 -23.17
C THR A 14 -28.03 -0.52 -22.72
N ALA A 15 -28.08 -1.84 -22.86
CA ALA A 15 -26.90 -2.70 -22.60
C ALA A 15 -25.88 -2.70 -23.76
N ALA A 16 -26.11 -1.86 -24.79
CA ALA A 16 -25.27 -1.80 -25.96
C ALA A 16 -23.91 -1.14 -25.66
N ARG A 17 -22.80 -1.85 -25.96
CA ARG A 17 -21.45 -1.31 -25.91
C ARG A 17 -21.13 -0.64 -27.24
N GLN A 18 -20.90 0.66 -27.22
CA GLN A 18 -20.50 1.44 -28.39
C GLN A 18 -18.99 1.65 -28.34
N ARG A 19 -18.28 1.36 -29.41
CA ARG A 19 -16.84 1.68 -29.47
C ARG A 19 -16.64 3.18 -29.36
N ALA A 20 -15.64 3.60 -28.62
CA ALA A 20 -15.31 5.00 -28.45
C ALA A 20 -13.80 5.19 -28.33
N THR A 21 -13.33 6.29 -28.90
CA THR A 21 -11.97 6.78 -28.68
C THR A 21 -12.01 7.83 -27.58
N ILE A 22 -11.18 7.64 -26.57
CA ILE A 22 -11.12 8.50 -25.37
C ILE A 22 -9.80 9.25 -25.41
N ARG A 23 -9.88 10.57 -25.55
CA ARG A 23 -8.71 11.45 -25.48
C ARG A 23 -8.62 12.12 -24.12
N VAL A 24 -7.48 11.94 -23.47
CA VAL A 24 -7.21 12.53 -22.16
C VAL A 24 -6.68 13.95 -22.35
N MET A 25 -7.40 14.93 -21.78
CA MET A 25 -7.06 16.34 -21.82
C MET A 25 -6.85 16.89 -20.40
N ARG A 26 -6.41 18.13 -20.24
CA ARG A 26 -6.13 18.72 -18.92
C ARG A 26 -7.35 18.86 -18.02
N GLN A 27 -8.51 19.16 -18.56
CA GLN A 27 -9.74 19.49 -17.81
C GLN A 27 -10.82 18.41 -17.89
N GLY A 28 -10.62 17.36 -18.68
CA GLY A 28 -11.61 16.32 -18.88
C GLY A 28 -11.21 15.33 -19.95
N LEU A 29 -12.16 14.47 -20.30
CA LEU A 29 -12.04 13.48 -21.35
C LEU A 29 -12.89 13.91 -22.54
N GLN A 30 -12.32 13.84 -23.72
CA GLN A 30 -13.07 13.89 -24.96
C GLN A 30 -13.37 12.46 -25.40
N VAL A 31 -14.62 12.12 -25.48
CA VAL A 31 -15.10 10.78 -25.86
C VAL A 31 -15.71 10.88 -27.25
N THR A 32 -15.08 10.27 -28.23
CA THR A 32 -15.59 10.23 -29.62
C THR A 32 -16.15 8.86 -29.89
N ARG A 33 -17.45 8.76 -30.17
CA ARG A 33 -18.12 7.51 -30.54
C ARG A 33 -17.94 7.23 -32.03
N ASP A 34 -18.08 5.95 -32.44
CA ASP A 34 -17.96 5.53 -33.85
C ASP A 34 -18.82 6.33 -34.83
N GLN A 35 -19.91 6.92 -34.35
CA GLN A 35 -20.80 7.79 -35.13
C GLN A 35 -20.27 9.24 -35.29
N GLY A 36 -19.04 9.52 -34.85
CA GLY A 36 -18.42 10.85 -34.95
C GLY A 36 -18.91 11.86 -33.92
N VAL A 37 -19.81 11.49 -33.02
CA VAL A 37 -20.29 12.40 -31.94
C VAL A 37 -19.24 12.47 -30.85
N ALA A 38 -18.70 13.66 -30.62
CA ALA A 38 -17.78 13.94 -29.54
C ALA A 38 -18.54 14.42 -28.31
N LEU A 39 -18.31 13.74 -27.17
CA LEU A 39 -18.84 14.09 -25.87
C LEU A 39 -17.71 14.64 -25.00
N TRP A 40 -18.00 15.67 -24.22
CA TRP A 40 -17.07 16.21 -23.24
C TRP A 40 -17.43 15.74 -21.83
N TRP A 41 -16.45 15.15 -21.15
CA TRP A 41 -16.57 14.65 -19.79
C TRP A 41 -15.62 15.40 -18.86
N PRO A 42 -16.08 16.43 -18.14
CA PRO A 42 -15.24 17.14 -17.18
C PRO A 42 -14.89 16.22 -16.00
N TYR A 43 -13.68 16.30 -15.52
CA TYR A 43 -13.20 15.46 -14.41
C TYR A 43 -14.01 15.61 -13.12
N THR A 44 -14.63 16.76 -12.91
CA THR A 44 -15.48 17.04 -11.74
C THR A 44 -16.71 16.15 -11.66
N GLU A 45 -17.22 15.68 -12.82
CA GLU A 45 -18.41 14.84 -12.95
C GLU A 45 -18.09 13.34 -13.03
N ILE A 46 -16.82 12.98 -13.14
CA ILE A 46 -16.39 11.61 -13.35
C ILE A 46 -16.14 10.90 -12.01
N ARG A 47 -16.62 9.67 -11.88
CA ARG A 47 -16.35 8.75 -10.79
C ARG A 47 -15.71 7.48 -11.34
N GLN A 48 -14.67 6.99 -10.69
CA GLN A 48 -14.12 5.66 -10.97
C GLN A 48 -14.90 4.63 -10.14
N THR A 49 -15.54 3.67 -10.80
CA THR A 49 -16.31 2.60 -10.15
C THR A 49 -15.67 1.24 -10.26
N GLN A 50 -14.75 1.02 -11.24
CA GLN A 50 -13.95 -0.19 -11.38
C GLN A 50 -12.52 0.13 -11.83
N GLY A 51 -11.63 -0.85 -11.78
CA GLY A 51 -10.21 -0.71 -12.12
C GLY A 51 -9.35 -0.45 -10.89
N PHE A 52 -9.80 -0.94 -9.72
CA PHE A 52 -9.05 -0.85 -8.47
C PHE A 52 -7.99 -1.95 -8.34
N TYR A 53 -8.11 -3.03 -9.12
CA TYR A 53 -7.21 -4.17 -9.11
C TYR A 53 -6.49 -4.33 -10.45
N ALA A 54 -5.30 -4.93 -10.41
CA ALA A 54 -4.53 -5.21 -11.61
C ALA A 54 -5.26 -6.22 -12.50
N GLY A 55 -5.44 -5.89 -13.79
CA GLY A 55 -6.16 -6.70 -14.76
C GLY A 55 -7.65 -6.40 -14.89
N GLU A 56 -8.21 -5.54 -14.04
CA GLU A 56 -9.57 -5.05 -14.21
C GLU A 56 -9.65 -3.95 -15.29
N HIS A 57 -10.76 -3.91 -15.97
CA HIS A 57 -11.11 -2.78 -16.84
C HIS A 57 -11.40 -1.55 -15.98
N VAL A 58 -10.87 -0.42 -16.41
CA VAL A 58 -11.20 0.85 -15.78
C VAL A 58 -12.59 1.24 -16.20
N ARG A 59 -13.49 1.42 -15.22
CA ARG A 59 -14.83 1.94 -15.45
C ARG A 59 -14.95 3.32 -14.83
N LEU A 60 -15.24 4.29 -15.68
CA LEU A 60 -15.54 5.66 -15.29
C LEU A 60 -17.02 5.93 -15.56
N GLU A 61 -17.68 6.53 -14.60
CA GLU A 61 -19.11 6.88 -14.70
C GLU A 61 -19.30 8.38 -14.57
N ARG A 62 -20.29 8.88 -15.32
CA ARG A 62 -20.74 10.27 -15.27
C ARG A 62 -22.27 10.31 -15.17
N GLY A 63 -22.78 11.20 -14.34
CA GLY A 63 -24.24 11.42 -14.17
C GLY A 63 -24.79 10.84 -12.88
N GLY A 64 -26.12 10.95 -12.71
CA GLY A 64 -26.85 10.60 -11.49
C GLY A 64 -27.54 9.24 -11.55
N GLU A 65 -28.89 9.23 -11.67
CA GLU A 65 -29.71 8.01 -11.59
C GLU A 65 -29.46 7.01 -12.73
N VAL A 66 -29.16 7.50 -13.93
CA VAL A 66 -28.81 6.68 -15.09
C VAL A 66 -27.42 7.08 -15.58
N PRO A 67 -26.36 6.57 -14.97
CA PRO A 67 -25.01 7.00 -15.28
C PRO A 67 -24.57 6.48 -16.64
N GLU A 68 -23.97 7.37 -17.43
CA GLU A 68 -23.18 6.99 -18.58
C GLU A 68 -21.87 6.37 -18.10
N ALA A 69 -21.34 5.36 -18.79
CA ALA A 69 -20.09 4.73 -18.39
C ALA A 69 -19.11 4.57 -19.55
N LEU A 70 -17.81 4.66 -19.22
CA LEU A 70 -16.70 4.37 -20.09
C LEU A 70 -15.94 3.17 -19.53
N LEU A 71 -15.66 2.19 -20.41
CA LEU A 71 -14.84 1.03 -20.08
C LEU A 71 -13.54 1.10 -20.89
N VAL A 72 -12.41 1.13 -20.21
CA VAL A 72 -11.07 1.14 -20.81
C VAL A 72 -10.29 -0.04 -20.30
N SER A 73 -9.77 -0.86 -21.19
CA SER A 73 -9.05 -2.09 -20.82
C SER A 73 -7.57 -1.88 -20.56
N ASP A 74 -7.02 -0.75 -21.01
CA ASP A 74 -5.58 -0.49 -20.92
C ASP A 74 -5.18 0.05 -19.54
N ALA A 75 -4.25 -0.64 -18.89
CA ALA A 75 -3.73 -0.26 -17.58
C ALA A 75 -2.96 1.08 -17.59
N GLY A 76 -2.44 1.51 -18.74
CA GLY A 76 -1.73 2.77 -18.91
C GLY A 76 -2.65 3.99 -18.85
N PHE A 77 -3.95 3.82 -19.09
CA PHE A 77 -4.94 4.90 -19.12
C PHE A 77 -4.97 5.70 -17.81
N LEU A 78 -5.08 5.03 -16.66
CA LEU A 78 -5.10 5.71 -15.35
C LEU A 78 -3.80 6.44 -15.06
N SER A 79 -2.67 5.91 -15.49
CA SER A 79 -1.38 6.56 -15.30
C SER A 79 -1.21 7.80 -16.18
N CYS A 80 -1.80 7.80 -17.39
CA CYS A 80 -1.89 8.96 -18.27
C CYS A 80 -2.80 10.04 -17.65
N LEU A 81 -3.99 9.65 -17.22
CA LEU A 81 -4.98 10.54 -16.61
C LEU A 81 -4.42 11.31 -15.42
N ARG A 82 -3.66 10.65 -14.56
CA ARG A 82 -3.00 11.29 -13.41
C ARG A 82 -1.88 12.25 -13.77
N ARG A 83 -1.16 11.99 -14.86
CA ARG A 83 -0.13 12.92 -15.34
C ARG A 83 -0.74 14.18 -15.93
N MET A 84 -1.88 14.06 -16.60
CA MET A 84 -2.56 15.18 -17.23
C MET A 84 -3.34 16.04 -16.23
N ALA A 85 -3.89 15.43 -15.16
CA ALA A 85 -4.68 16.09 -14.13
C ALA A 85 -4.19 15.69 -12.71
N PRO A 86 -3.02 16.19 -12.27
CA PRO A 86 -2.40 15.81 -11.00
C PRO A 86 -3.24 16.20 -9.77
N GLU A 87 -3.99 17.28 -9.83
CA GLU A 87 -4.93 17.70 -8.79
C GLU A 87 -6.05 16.69 -8.52
N LEU A 88 -6.37 15.86 -9.51
CA LEU A 88 -7.38 14.81 -9.41
C LEU A 88 -6.78 13.43 -9.14
N ALA A 89 -5.46 13.35 -8.99
CA ALA A 89 -4.73 12.09 -8.78
C ALA A 89 -5.18 11.31 -7.54
N THR A 90 -5.77 11.98 -6.55
CA THR A 90 -6.33 11.36 -5.35
C THR A 90 -7.69 10.73 -5.57
N ARG A 91 -8.45 11.17 -6.59
CA ARG A 91 -9.79 10.67 -6.91
C ARG A 91 -9.77 9.35 -7.68
N PHE A 92 -8.68 9.09 -8.43
CA PHE A 92 -8.57 7.90 -9.27
C PHE A 92 -7.56 6.92 -8.68
N HIS A 93 -8.01 5.71 -8.38
CA HIS A 93 -7.18 4.64 -7.83
C HIS A 93 -6.43 3.91 -8.95
N ASP A 94 -5.09 3.80 -8.81
CA ASP A 94 -4.25 3.06 -9.75
C ASP A 94 -3.62 1.84 -9.04
N PRO A 95 -3.96 0.63 -9.47
CA PRO A 95 -3.47 -0.60 -8.85
C PRO A 95 -1.96 -0.82 -9.04
N ALA A 96 -1.33 -0.18 -10.04
CA ALA A 96 0.11 -0.34 -10.26
C ALA A 96 0.96 0.10 -9.06
N ARG A 97 0.52 1.13 -8.32
CA ARG A 97 1.21 1.59 -7.09
C ARG A 97 1.05 0.66 -5.90
N ARG A 98 0.06 -0.24 -5.91
CA ARG A 98 -0.13 -1.20 -4.81
C ARG A 98 1.06 -2.15 -4.71
N ARG A 99 1.60 -2.63 -5.83
CA ARG A 99 2.78 -3.52 -5.85
C ARG A 99 3.99 -2.85 -5.18
N MET A 100 4.25 -1.58 -5.51
CA MET A 100 5.36 -0.84 -4.92
C MET A 100 5.18 -0.61 -3.41
N ARG A 101 3.96 -0.36 -2.94
CA ARG A 101 3.67 -0.25 -1.49
C ARG A 101 3.85 -1.58 -0.78
N VAL A 102 3.37 -2.69 -1.36
CA VAL A 102 3.53 -4.03 -0.77
C VAL A 102 5.01 -4.42 -0.69
N THR A 103 5.81 -4.18 -1.73
CA THR A 103 7.25 -4.44 -1.69
C THR A 103 7.97 -3.59 -0.65
N LEU A 104 7.65 -2.30 -0.54
CA LEU A 104 8.23 -1.43 0.48
C LEU A 104 7.85 -1.88 1.90
N THR A 105 6.60 -2.29 2.12
CA THR A 105 6.15 -2.81 3.42
C THR A 105 6.85 -4.13 3.76
N ALA A 106 7.00 -5.04 2.79
CA ALA A 106 7.72 -6.29 2.99
C ALA A 106 9.20 -6.05 3.31
N LEU A 107 9.84 -5.11 2.61
CA LEU A 107 11.23 -4.73 2.87
C LEU A 107 11.40 -4.12 4.27
N ALA A 108 10.48 -3.25 4.68
CA ALA A 108 10.48 -2.66 6.02
C ALA A 108 10.30 -3.74 7.12
N ALA A 109 9.40 -4.70 6.90
CA ALA A 109 9.22 -5.82 7.83
C ALA A 109 10.48 -6.67 7.96
N LEU A 110 11.14 -7.00 6.85
CA LEU A 110 12.42 -7.71 6.86
C LEU A 110 13.52 -6.92 7.58
N ALA A 111 13.58 -5.61 7.39
CA ALA A 111 14.54 -4.76 8.10
C ALA A 111 14.31 -4.78 9.62
N VAL A 112 13.05 -4.69 10.07
CA VAL A 112 12.71 -4.78 11.49
C VAL A 112 13.13 -6.12 12.08
N ILE A 113 12.85 -7.24 11.40
CA ILE A 113 13.26 -8.57 11.84
C ILE A 113 14.79 -8.64 11.92
N GLY A 114 15.52 -8.16 10.90
CA GLY A 114 16.98 -8.16 10.89
C GLY A 114 17.57 -7.35 12.04
N ILE A 115 17.07 -6.14 12.28
CA ILE A 115 17.53 -5.27 13.38
C ILE A 115 17.26 -5.94 14.73
N THR A 116 16.06 -6.49 14.92
CA THR A 116 15.70 -7.18 16.17
C THR A 116 16.59 -8.37 16.43
N THR A 117 16.84 -9.19 15.40
CA THR A 117 17.75 -10.36 15.51
C THR A 117 19.17 -9.92 15.83
N ALA A 118 19.69 -8.91 15.15
CA ALA A 118 21.03 -8.37 15.41
C ALA A 118 21.16 -7.83 16.85
N PHE A 119 20.13 -7.11 17.31
CA PHE A 119 20.10 -6.62 18.69
C PHE A 119 20.09 -7.76 19.71
N PHE A 120 19.36 -8.83 19.45
CA PHE A 120 19.32 -9.99 20.34
C PHE A 120 20.64 -10.75 20.37
N LEU A 121 21.28 -10.95 19.19
CA LEU A 121 22.51 -11.75 19.09
C LEU A 121 23.75 -10.97 19.57
N TRP A 122 23.82 -9.69 19.33
CA TRP A 122 25.01 -8.88 19.66
C TRP A 122 24.77 -7.78 20.68
N GLY A 123 23.60 -7.15 20.64
CA GLY A 123 23.27 -6.03 21.54
C GLY A 123 23.16 -6.47 22.99
N ILE A 124 22.42 -7.53 23.28
CA ILE A 124 22.22 -8.03 24.63
C ILE A 124 23.55 -8.53 25.26
N PRO A 125 24.38 -9.37 24.59
CA PRO A 125 25.67 -9.79 25.12
C PRO A 125 26.63 -8.61 25.35
N ALA A 126 26.66 -7.63 24.45
CA ALA A 126 27.47 -6.44 24.59
C ALA A 126 27.05 -5.58 25.79
N LEU A 127 25.76 -5.40 25.99
CA LEU A 127 25.21 -4.69 27.16
C LEU A 127 25.51 -5.46 28.45
N ALA A 128 25.32 -6.78 28.45
CA ALA A 128 25.61 -7.62 29.61
C ALA A 128 27.09 -7.53 30.02
N SER A 129 28.03 -7.60 29.05
CA SER A 129 29.46 -7.45 29.33
C SER A 129 29.81 -6.07 29.88
N LEU A 130 29.17 -5.01 29.38
CA LEU A 130 29.38 -3.63 29.85
C LEU A 130 28.89 -3.45 31.29
N VAL A 131 27.78 -4.06 31.65
CA VAL A 131 27.21 -4.03 33.01
C VAL A 131 28.07 -4.88 33.93
N ALA A 132 28.47 -6.09 33.54
CA ALA A 132 29.31 -6.99 34.32
C ALA A 132 30.66 -6.35 34.67
N ALA A 133 31.26 -5.59 33.75
CA ALA A 133 32.51 -4.88 33.98
C ALA A 133 32.40 -3.76 35.07
N ARG A 134 31.18 -3.32 35.40
CA ARG A 134 30.91 -2.29 36.40
C ARG A 134 30.40 -2.81 37.75
N VAL A 135 30.09 -4.11 37.83
CA VAL A 135 29.63 -4.72 39.08
C VAL A 135 30.84 -4.97 39.99
N PRO A 136 30.92 -4.39 41.18
CA PRO A 136 32.02 -4.61 42.13
C PRO A 136 31.99 -6.06 42.63
N VAL A 137 33.14 -6.66 42.78
CA VAL A 137 33.30 -8.06 43.27
C VAL A 137 32.61 -8.30 44.61
N SER A 138 32.45 -7.25 45.43
CA SER A 138 31.73 -7.32 46.71
C SER A 138 30.25 -7.69 46.61
N TRP A 139 29.63 -7.54 45.45
CA TRP A 139 28.24 -7.96 45.20
C TRP A 139 28.16 -9.49 44.91
N GLU A 140 29.14 -10.03 44.21
CA GLU A 140 29.23 -11.47 43.97
C GLU A 140 29.47 -12.25 45.27
N GLU A 141 30.33 -11.74 46.16
CA GLU A 141 30.57 -12.34 47.46
C GLU A 141 29.30 -12.34 48.35
N ARG A 142 28.55 -11.24 48.37
CA ARG A 142 27.27 -11.16 49.13
C ARG A 142 26.21 -12.08 48.61
N LEU A 143 26.08 -12.20 47.28
CA LEU A 143 25.13 -13.15 46.66
C LEU A 143 25.57 -14.60 46.93
N GLY A 144 26.85 -14.93 46.82
CA GLY A 144 27.37 -16.24 47.12
C GLY A 144 27.09 -16.63 48.60
N GLN A 145 27.35 -15.72 49.56
CA GLN A 145 27.07 -15.96 50.98
C GLN A 145 25.58 -16.17 51.23
N ALA A 146 24.72 -15.34 50.62
CA ALA A 146 23.26 -15.50 50.80
C ALA A 146 22.73 -16.83 50.25
N VAL A 147 23.30 -17.34 49.14
CA VAL A 147 22.91 -18.63 48.57
C VAL A 147 23.40 -19.79 49.50
N VAL A 148 24.64 -19.74 49.99
CA VAL A 148 25.14 -20.73 50.94
C VAL A 148 24.30 -20.77 52.22
N GLU A 149 23.93 -19.62 52.76
CA GLU A 149 23.09 -19.53 53.97
C GLU A 149 21.66 -20.02 53.74
N ALA A 150 21.14 -19.85 52.53
CA ALA A 150 19.81 -20.38 52.14
C ALA A 150 19.80 -21.89 51.97
N VAL A 151 20.86 -22.45 51.42
CA VAL A 151 21.04 -23.90 51.26
C VAL A 151 21.25 -24.60 52.63
N ASP A 152 22.06 -24.00 53.52
CA ASP A 152 22.34 -24.54 54.86
C ASP A 152 21.08 -24.58 55.72
N ARG A 153 20.15 -23.62 55.54
CA ARG A 153 18.85 -23.63 56.22
C ARG A 153 17.89 -24.69 55.70
N GLN A 154 18.05 -25.15 54.45
CA GLN A 154 17.17 -26.12 53.83
C GLN A 154 17.56 -27.59 54.08
N ASP A 155 18.82 -27.83 54.47
CA ASP A 155 19.36 -29.20 54.51
C ASP A 155 19.28 -29.93 55.86
N TYR A 156 18.69 -29.36 56.91
CA TYR A 156 18.53 -30.09 58.18
C TYR A 156 17.12 -29.94 58.79
N PRO A 157 16.22 -30.88 58.49
CA PRO A 157 15.28 -31.33 59.51
C PRO A 157 16.02 -32.38 60.36
N VAL A 158 16.62 -31.97 61.47
CA VAL A 158 17.12 -32.90 62.49
C VAL A 158 15.90 -33.64 63.04
N LEU A 159 15.89 -34.98 62.85
CA LEU A 159 14.99 -35.89 63.56
C LEU A 159 15.32 -35.92 65.03
#